data_a1e03122402fa720eee63afa3fb408bd
#
_entry.id   a1e03122402fa720eee63afa3fb408bd
#
_cell.length_a   1.000
_cell.length_b   1.000
_cell.length_c   1.000
_cell.angle_alpha   90.00
_cell.angle_beta   90.00
_cell.angle_gamma   90.00
#
_symmetry.space_group_name_H-M   'P 1'
#
loop_
_entity.id
_entity.type
_entity.pdbx_description
1 polymer ?
#
loop_
_entity_poly.entity_id
_entity_poly.type
_entity_poly.pdbx_seq_one_letter_code
_entity_poly.pdbx_strand_id
1 'polypeptide(L)'
;PVEDLDRARLQERLPAGAARNAVDCALWDLEAKRTGRPVWALAGLPRPGPVVTAYTLSLDAPEAMRAAAAENAHRPLLKIKLGTPDDMPRLEAVRAGAPDARIIVDANEGWSRAVYADLAPHLARLGVALVEQPVPAGEDEALRGLDRPVPLCADESVHDRATLGRLEGLYDVVNIKLDKTGGLTEALALRAEAERRGFSIMVGCMVGTSLAMAPAVLLAQGAAVVDLDGPLLLAEDRAAPLAYDAAGVHPPEPDLWG
;
A
#
# COMPACT_ATOMS: atom_id res chain seq x y z
N PRO A 1 -8.13 25.13 22.12
CA PRO A 1 -6.70 25.33 22.28
C PRO A 1 -5.96 24.07 21.82
N VAL A 2 -4.77 24.23 21.25
CA VAL A 2 -3.91 23.11 20.79
C VAL A 2 -3.43 22.26 21.98
N GLU A 3 -3.39 22.84 23.15
CA GLU A 3 -2.95 22.23 24.40
C GLU A 3 -3.78 21.01 24.86
N ASP A 4 -5.02 20.88 24.35
CA ASP A 4 -5.93 19.77 24.68
C ASP A 4 -6.09 18.77 23.53
N LEU A 5 -5.31 18.86 22.45
CA LEU A 5 -5.41 18.00 21.31
C LEU A 5 -4.58 16.74 21.52
N ASP A 6 -5.22 15.63 21.80
CA ASP A 6 -4.65 14.29 21.75
C ASP A 6 -5.12 13.52 20.50
N ARG A 7 -4.55 12.34 20.28
CA ARG A 7 -4.88 11.51 19.11
C ARG A 7 -6.35 11.06 19.06
N ALA A 8 -6.97 10.80 20.22
CA ALA A 8 -8.37 10.38 20.29
C ALA A 8 -9.32 11.52 19.88
N ARG A 9 -9.11 12.70 20.48
CA ARG A 9 -9.87 13.91 20.13
C ARG A 9 -9.67 14.34 18.68
N LEU A 10 -8.47 14.09 18.12
CA LEU A 10 -8.21 14.36 16.70
C LEU A 10 -9.11 13.55 15.78
N GLN A 11 -9.31 12.24 16.09
CA GLN A 11 -10.20 11.37 15.29
C GLN A 11 -11.64 11.88 15.26
N GLU A 12 -12.10 12.55 16.33
CA GLU A 12 -13.45 13.11 16.42
C GLU A 12 -13.58 14.48 15.71
N ARG A 13 -12.50 15.26 15.68
CA ARG A 13 -12.53 16.66 15.22
C ARG A 13 -12.22 16.85 13.74
N LEU A 14 -11.42 15.95 13.16
CA LEU A 14 -11.05 16.02 11.76
C LEU A 14 -11.52 14.76 11.01
N PRO A 15 -12.10 14.93 9.82
CA PRO A 15 -12.41 13.78 8.97
C PRO A 15 -11.13 13.04 8.56
N ALA A 16 -11.27 11.75 8.20
CA ALA A 16 -10.18 11.00 7.60
C ALA A 16 -9.64 11.71 6.34
N GLY A 17 -8.36 11.55 6.09
CA GLY A 17 -7.68 12.17 4.96
C GLY A 17 -6.29 12.68 5.31
N ALA A 18 -5.60 13.25 4.33
CA ALA A 18 -4.21 13.66 4.44
C ALA A 18 -3.96 14.71 5.54
N ALA A 19 -4.91 15.64 5.77
CA ALA A 19 -4.76 16.65 6.81
C ALA A 19 -4.75 16.02 8.22
N ARG A 20 -5.67 15.07 8.49
CA ARG A 20 -5.68 14.35 9.76
C ARG A 20 -4.45 13.46 9.89
N ASN A 21 -4.03 12.78 8.81
CA ASN A 21 -2.81 11.98 8.78
C ASN A 21 -1.59 12.79 9.22
N ALA A 22 -1.40 13.98 8.66
CA ALA A 22 -0.27 14.83 9.01
C ALA A 22 -0.24 15.19 10.51
N VAL A 23 -1.39 15.56 11.09
CA VAL A 23 -1.49 15.90 12.51
C VAL A 23 -1.36 14.68 13.42
N ASP A 24 -2.00 13.56 13.08
CA ASP A 24 -1.93 12.31 13.84
C ASP A 24 -0.49 11.80 13.94
N CYS A 25 0.21 11.73 12.81
CA CYS A 25 1.61 11.29 12.78
C CYS A 25 2.54 12.26 13.50
N ALA A 26 2.27 13.58 13.47
CA ALA A 26 3.02 14.55 14.24
C ALA A 26 2.78 14.41 15.75
N LEU A 27 1.57 14.04 16.21
CA LEU A 27 1.28 13.78 17.62
C LEU A 27 1.99 12.52 18.12
N TRP A 28 2.08 11.47 17.30
CA TRP A 28 2.87 10.28 17.62
C TRP A 28 4.35 10.61 17.79
N ASP A 29 4.93 11.36 16.87
CA ASP A 29 6.32 11.80 16.90
C ASP A 29 6.61 12.70 18.12
N LEU A 30 5.72 13.66 18.39
CA LEU A 30 5.83 14.53 19.55
C LEU A 30 5.82 13.75 20.87
N GLU A 31 4.94 12.78 21.02
CA GLU A 31 4.87 11.95 22.22
C GLU A 31 6.13 11.10 22.38
N ALA A 32 6.65 10.51 21.30
CA ALA A 32 7.89 9.74 21.31
C ALA A 32 9.06 10.61 21.80
N LYS A 33 9.23 11.79 21.21
CA LYS A 33 10.30 12.73 21.58
C LYS A 33 10.16 13.26 23.02
N ARG A 34 8.95 13.52 23.50
CA ARG A 34 8.71 13.98 24.87
C ARG A 34 8.94 12.91 25.93
N THR A 35 8.66 11.66 25.60
CA THR A 35 8.76 10.53 26.54
C THR A 35 10.06 9.76 26.44
N GLY A 36 10.85 9.98 25.38
CA GLY A 36 12.04 9.18 25.05
C GLY A 36 11.71 7.72 24.67
N ARG A 37 10.43 7.43 24.33
CA ARG A 37 9.98 6.10 23.93
C ARG A 37 9.67 6.09 22.45
N PRO A 38 10.23 5.17 21.65
CA PRO A 38 9.94 5.14 20.23
C PRO A 38 8.46 4.81 19.96
N VAL A 39 7.94 5.30 18.82
CA VAL A 39 6.52 5.16 18.46
C VAL A 39 6.06 3.70 18.45
N TRP A 40 6.89 2.78 17.95
CA TRP A 40 6.50 1.36 17.96
C TRP A 40 6.23 0.83 19.37
N ALA A 41 7.01 1.27 20.39
CA ALA A 41 6.79 0.89 21.78
C ALA A 41 5.57 1.58 22.39
N LEU A 42 5.29 2.84 22.02
CA LEU A 42 4.07 3.56 22.40
C LEU A 42 2.81 2.89 21.82
N ALA A 43 2.91 2.40 20.59
CA ALA A 43 1.82 1.71 19.89
C ALA A 43 1.65 0.24 20.32
N GLY A 44 2.52 -0.27 21.20
CA GLY A 44 2.49 -1.68 21.62
C GLY A 44 2.91 -2.67 20.52
N LEU A 45 3.66 -2.20 19.52
CA LEU A 45 4.17 -3.01 18.43
C LEU A 45 5.53 -3.64 18.79
N PRO A 46 5.91 -4.75 18.17
CA PRO A 46 7.26 -5.25 18.25
C PRO A 46 8.26 -4.27 17.61
N ARG A 47 9.54 -4.38 17.99
CA ARG A 47 10.59 -3.59 17.34
C ARG A 47 10.59 -3.87 15.83
N PRO A 48 10.49 -2.81 14.99
CA PRO A 48 10.42 -3.00 13.54
C PRO A 48 11.78 -3.40 12.97
N GLY A 49 11.74 -4.12 11.85
CA GLY A 49 12.87 -4.42 10.98
C GLY A 49 12.64 -3.89 9.57
N PRO A 50 13.59 -4.08 8.64
CA PRO A 50 13.38 -3.76 7.24
C PRO A 50 12.26 -4.63 6.65
N VAL A 51 11.52 -4.08 5.68
CA VAL A 51 10.46 -4.80 4.97
C VAL A 51 10.66 -4.67 3.47
N VAL A 52 10.52 -5.79 2.74
CA VAL A 52 10.56 -5.77 1.28
C VAL A 52 9.42 -4.91 0.77
N THR A 53 9.73 -3.89 -0.02
CA THR A 53 8.73 -3.04 -0.66
C THR A 53 8.66 -3.28 -2.17
N ALA A 54 7.48 -3.10 -2.76
CA ALA A 54 7.33 -3.05 -4.20
C ALA A 54 8.11 -1.87 -4.79
N TYR A 55 8.42 -1.97 -6.08
CA TYR A 55 8.85 -0.86 -6.92
C TYR A 55 7.88 -0.73 -8.09
N THR A 56 7.32 0.46 -8.25
CA THR A 56 6.26 0.71 -9.22
C THR A 56 6.81 1.00 -10.60
N LEU A 57 6.33 0.24 -11.59
CA LEU A 57 6.50 0.50 -13.01
C LEU A 57 5.25 1.20 -13.54
N SER A 58 5.45 2.41 -14.08
CA SER A 58 4.37 3.22 -14.64
C SER A 58 3.75 2.56 -15.88
N LEU A 59 2.48 2.87 -16.14
CA LEU A 59 1.78 2.48 -17.37
C LEU A 59 2.42 3.17 -18.57
N ASP A 60 2.85 2.37 -19.57
CA ASP A 60 3.47 2.83 -20.80
C ASP A 60 3.25 1.81 -21.94
N ALA A 61 3.90 2.01 -23.07
CA ALA A 61 3.96 1.03 -24.16
C ALA A 61 4.64 -0.28 -23.69
N PRO A 62 4.25 -1.44 -24.21
CA PRO A 62 4.79 -2.73 -23.77
C PRO A 62 6.33 -2.80 -23.81
N GLU A 63 6.96 -2.26 -24.84
CA GLU A 63 8.41 -2.25 -25.01
C GLU A 63 9.11 -1.42 -23.93
N ALA A 64 8.54 -0.26 -23.57
CA ALA A 64 9.05 0.60 -22.49
C ALA A 64 8.90 -0.09 -21.14
N MET A 65 7.74 -0.71 -20.87
CA MET A 65 7.50 -1.46 -19.65
C MET A 65 8.42 -2.69 -19.52
N ARG A 66 8.72 -3.38 -20.65
CA ARG A 66 9.70 -4.47 -20.67
C ARG A 66 11.10 -3.98 -20.29
N ALA A 67 11.53 -2.86 -20.87
CA ALA A 67 12.83 -2.27 -20.58
C ALA A 67 12.94 -1.87 -19.10
N ALA A 68 11.91 -1.18 -18.57
CA ALA A 68 11.84 -0.81 -17.16
C ALA A 68 11.84 -2.04 -16.23
N ALA A 69 11.14 -3.10 -16.60
CA ALA A 69 11.13 -4.35 -15.84
C ALA A 69 12.52 -5.02 -15.84
N ALA A 70 13.21 -5.05 -16.97
CA ALA A 70 14.57 -5.61 -17.09
C ALA A 70 15.59 -4.84 -16.25
N GLU A 71 15.52 -3.51 -16.24
CA GLU A 71 16.35 -2.65 -15.40
C GLU A 71 16.14 -2.92 -13.90
N ASN A 72 14.89 -3.20 -13.50
CA ASN A 72 14.50 -3.44 -12.12
C ASN A 72 14.33 -4.94 -11.76
N ALA A 73 14.79 -5.86 -12.62
CA ALA A 73 14.64 -7.31 -12.40
C ALA A 73 15.37 -7.83 -11.15
N HIS A 74 16.33 -7.07 -10.62
CA HIS A 74 17.03 -7.36 -9.37
C HIS A 74 16.16 -7.14 -8.12
N ARG A 75 15.03 -6.45 -8.25
CA ARG A 75 14.11 -6.19 -7.14
C ARG A 75 13.19 -7.39 -6.89
N PRO A 76 12.95 -7.75 -5.63
CA PRO A 76 12.16 -8.94 -5.31
C PRO A 76 10.66 -8.79 -5.60
N LEU A 77 10.14 -7.56 -5.68
CA LEU A 77 8.73 -7.26 -5.89
C LEU A 77 8.57 -6.04 -6.82
N LEU A 78 7.85 -6.25 -7.91
CA LEU A 78 7.47 -5.19 -8.85
C LEU A 78 5.95 -4.98 -8.79
N LYS A 79 5.53 -3.72 -8.72
CA LYS A 79 4.15 -3.31 -8.90
C LYS A 79 4.01 -2.73 -10.31
N ILE A 80 3.06 -3.19 -11.10
CA ILE A 80 2.83 -2.68 -12.44
C ILE A 80 1.49 -1.98 -12.52
N LYS A 81 1.50 -0.77 -13.08
CA LYS A 81 0.28 -0.02 -13.35
C LYS A 81 -0.32 -0.50 -14.66
N LEU A 82 -1.58 -0.92 -14.56
CA LEU A 82 -2.44 -1.32 -15.67
C LEU A 82 -3.77 -0.54 -15.53
N GLY A 83 -4.79 -0.86 -16.31
CA GLY A 83 -6.11 -0.21 -16.19
C GLY A 83 -6.76 0.05 -17.54
N THR A 84 -6.36 -0.70 -18.56
CA THR A 84 -6.97 -0.65 -19.89
C THR A 84 -7.41 -2.05 -20.34
N PRO A 85 -8.37 -2.16 -21.28
CA PRO A 85 -8.73 -3.46 -21.84
C PRO A 85 -7.57 -4.21 -22.54
N ASP A 86 -6.58 -3.46 -23.04
CA ASP A 86 -5.45 -3.99 -23.82
C ASP A 86 -4.19 -4.18 -22.95
N ASP A 87 -4.33 -4.64 -21.71
CA ASP A 87 -3.21 -4.76 -20.76
C ASP A 87 -2.38 -6.03 -20.92
N MET A 88 -2.88 -7.05 -21.64
CA MET A 88 -2.16 -8.31 -21.82
C MET A 88 -0.76 -8.15 -22.42
N PRO A 89 -0.56 -7.41 -23.54
CA PRO A 89 0.78 -7.22 -24.08
C PRO A 89 1.76 -6.55 -23.10
N ARG A 90 1.28 -5.64 -22.25
CA ARG A 90 2.07 -4.98 -21.22
C ARG A 90 2.51 -5.96 -20.14
N LEU A 91 1.58 -6.78 -19.64
CA LEU A 91 1.87 -7.78 -18.62
C LEU A 91 2.87 -8.83 -19.13
N GLU A 92 2.69 -9.33 -20.35
CA GLU A 92 3.63 -10.27 -20.99
C GLU A 92 5.00 -9.64 -21.19
N ALA A 93 5.07 -8.38 -21.59
CA ALA A 93 6.31 -7.63 -21.75
C ALA A 93 7.06 -7.46 -20.42
N VAL A 94 6.35 -7.09 -19.34
CA VAL A 94 6.94 -6.97 -18.00
C VAL A 94 7.46 -8.33 -17.52
N ARG A 95 6.68 -9.41 -17.66
CA ARG A 95 7.12 -10.77 -17.26
C ARG A 95 8.35 -11.21 -18.05
N ALA A 96 8.41 -10.88 -19.35
CA ALA A 96 9.58 -11.17 -20.17
C ALA A 96 10.82 -10.36 -19.77
N GLY A 97 10.64 -9.13 -19.27
CA GLY A 97 11.73 -8.29 -18.74
C GLY A 97 12.24 -8.72 -17.37
N ALA A 98 11.34 -9.24 -16.53
CA ALA A 98 11.65 -9.66 -15.15
C ALA A 98 11.06 -11.04 -14.85
N PRO A 99 11.64 -12.13 -15.39
CA PRO A 99 11.04 -13.47 -15.36
C PRO A 99 10.90 -14.04 -13.94
N ASP A 100 11.78 -13.69 -13.03
CA ASP A 100 11.83 -14.23 -11.67
C ASP A 100 11.22 -13.30 -10.61
N ALA A 101 10.90 -12.05 -10.95
CA ALA A 101 10.34 -11.10 -10.02
C ALA A 101 8.91 -11.51 -9.60
N ARG A 102 8.60 -11.33 -8.32
CA ARG A 102 7.20 -11.32 -7.87
C ARG A 102 6.52 -10.08 -8.45
N ILE A 103 5.39 -10.27 -9.12
CA ILE A 103 4.64 -9.18 -9.77
C ILE A 103 3.29 -9.03 -9.09
N ILE A 104 2.94 -7.81 -8.74
CA ILE A 104 1.57 -7.39 -8.40
C ILE A 104 1.09 -6.38 -9.43
N VAL A 105 -0.21 -6.38 -9.68
CA VAL A 105 -0.87 -5.50 -10.64
C VAL A 105 -1.75 -4.52 -9.90
N ASP A 106 -1.70 -3.26 -10.27
CA ASP A 106 -2.65 -2.25 -9.84
C ASP A 106 -3.42 -1.74 -11.07
N ALA A 107 -4.69 -2.06 -11.12
CA ALA A 107 -5.57 -1.68 -12.22
C ALA A 107 -6.18 -0.28 -12.02
N ASN A 108 -6.02 0.31 -10.85
CA ASN A 108 -6.52 1.65 -10.49
C ASN A 108 -7.94 1.92 -11.02
N GLU A 109 -8.88 1.01 -10.69
CA GLU A 109 -10.28 1.12 -11.07
C GLU A 109 -10.56 1.01 -12.60
N GLY A 110 -9.54 0.68 -13.40
CA GLY A 110 -9.60 0.79 -14.86
C GLY A 110 -10.29 -0.38 -15.57
N TRP A 111 -10.64 -1.47 -14.86
CA TRP A 111 -11.26 -2.63 -15.49
C TRP A 111 -12.76 -2.69 -15.19
N SER A 112 -13.51 -3.24 -16.15
CA SER A 112 -14.88 -3.70 -15.91
C SER A 112 -14.89 -5.16 -15.45
N ARG A 113 -16.05 -5.63 -14.96
CA ARG A 113 -16.30 -7.06 -14.71
C ARG A 113 -15.85 -7.96 -15.86
N ALA A 114 -16.20 -7.58 -17.10
CA ALA A 114 -15.90 -8.37 -18.29
C ALA A 114 -14.39 -8.41 -18.57
N VAL A 115 -13.71 -7.26 -18.46
CA VAL A 115 -12.26 -7.16 -18.64
C VAL A 115 -11.53 -8.00 -17.60
N TYR A 116 -11.91 -7.88 -16.32
CA TYR A 116 -11.31 -8.71 -15.27
C TYR A 116 -11.51 -10.21 -15.52
N ALA A 117 -12.73 -10.63 -15.87
CA ALA A 117 -13.03 -12.05 -16.14
C ALA A 117 -12.21 -12.62 -17.29
N ASP A 118 -11.96 -11.84 -18.34
CA ASP A 118 -11.11 -12.22 -19.47
C ASP A 118 -9.62 -12.30 -19.08
N LEU A 119 -9.13 -11.34 -18.28
CA LEU A 119 -7.73 -11.27 -17.87
C LEU A 119 -7.36 -12.29 -16.77
N ALA A 120 -8.27 -12.66 -15.89
CA ALA A 120 -7.99 -13.44 -14.68
C ALA A 120 -7.21 -14.76 -14.93
N PRO A 121 -7.54 -15.59 -15.92
CA PRO A 121 -6.76 -16.82 -16.22
C PRO A 121 -5.34 -16.52 -16.68
N HIS A 122 -5.16 -15.40 -17.40
CA HIS A 122 -3.86 -14.98 -17.93
C HIS A 122 -2.97 -14.42 -16.80
N LEU A 123 -3.54 -13.65 -15.87
CA LEU A 123 -2.85 -13.15 -14.68
C LEU A 123 -2.25 -14.32 -13.87
N ALA A 124 -3.05 -15.36 -13.64
CA ALA A 124 -2.58 -16.57 -12.96
C ALA A 124 -1.47 -17.29 -13.73
N ARG A 125 -1.64 -17.47 -15.05
CA ARG A 125 -0.64 -18.11 -15.92
C ARG A 125 0.69 -17.36 -15.93
N LEU A 126 0.65 -16.04 -15.86
CA LEU A 126 1.84 -15.18 -15.81
C LEU A 126 2.39 -15.00 -14.39
N GLY A 127 1.84 -15.70 -13.40
CA GLY A 127 2.34 -15.70 -12.03
C GLY A 127 2.17 -14.36 -11.31
N VAL A 128 1.09 -13.62 -11.62
CA VAL A 128 0.72 -12.42 -10.85
C VAL A 128 0.31 -12.85 -9.45
N ALA A 129 0.87 -12.19 -8.44
CA ALA A 129 0.67 -12.55 -7.04
C ALA A 129 -0.53 -11.84 -6.40
N LEU A 130 -0.96 -10.70 -6.95
CA LEU A 130 -2.05 -9.87 -6.44
C LEU A 130 -2.58 -8.96 -7.53
N VAL A 131 -3.88 -8.70 -7.54
CA VAL A 131 -4.51 -7.64 -8.33
C VAL A 131 -5.14 -6.62 -7.39
N GLU A 132 -4.68 -5.39 -7.47
CA GLU A 132 -5.18 -4.25 -6.69
C GLU A 132 -6.23 -3.51 -7.50
N GLN A 133 -7.34 -3.20 -6.86
CA GLN A 133 -8.52 -2.43 -7.30
C GLN A 133 -8.88 -2.59 -8.78
N PRO A 134 -9.37 -3.77 -9.19
CA PRO A 134 -9.69 -4.01 -10.61
C PRO A 134 -10.84 -3.16 -11.12
N VAL A 135 -11.88 -2.94 -10.32
CA VAL A 135 -13.10 -2.23 -10.71
C VAL A 135 -13.26 -0.93 -9.92
N PRO A 136 -14.05 0.05 -10.42
CA PRO A 136 -14.31 1.30 -9.70
C PRO A 136 -14.85 1.08 -8.28
N ALA A 137 -14.38 1.89 -7.34
CA ALA A 137 -14.92 1.91 -5.98
C ALA A 137 -16.42 2.22 -6.02
N GLY A 138 -17.21 1.40 -5.30
CA GLY A 138 -18.66 1.44 -5.35
C GLY A 138 -19.28 0.49 -6.37
N GLU A 139 -18.51 -0.06 -7.30
CA GLU A 139 -18.93 -1.13 -8.22
C GLU A 139 -18.37 -2.51 -7.79
N ASP A 140 -17.86 -2.63 -6.59
CA ASP A 140 -17.21 -3.84 -6.04
C ASP A 140 -18.06 -5.11 -6.17
N GLU A 141 -19.40 -4.98 -6.07
CA GLU A 141 -20.35 -6.08 -6.26
C GLU A 141 -20.23 -6.74 -7.64
N ALA A 142 -19.67 -6.05 -8.63
CA ALA A 142 -19.38 -6.63 -9.94
C ALA A 142 -18.40 -7.82 -9.86
N LEU A 143 -17.61 -7.93 -8.80
CA LEU A 143 -16.67 -9.03 -8.58
C LEU A 143 -17.34 -10.29 -8.02
N ARG A 144 -18.57 -10.18 -7.52
CA ARG A 144 -19.27 -11.31 -6.88
C ARG A 144 -19.50 -12.46 -7.85
N GLY A 145 -19.11 -13.65 -7.42
CA GLY A 145 -19.28 -14.89 -8.18
C GLY A 145 -18.36 -15.04 -9.41
N LEU A 146 -17.37 -14.16 -9.55
CA LEU A 146 -16.29 -14.37 -10.52
C LEU A 146 -15.25 -15.35 -9.99
N ASP A 147 -14.62 -16.08 -10.91
CA ASP A 147 -13.43 -16.85 -10.59
C ASP A 147 -12.27 -15.88 -10.26
N ARG A 148 -11.58 -16.14 -9.15
CA ARG A 148 -10.48 -15.31 -8.65
C ARG A 148 -9.23 -16.18 -8.44
N PRO A 149 -8.57 -16.58 -9.54
CA PRO A 149 -7.38 -17.42 -9.45
C PRO A 149 -6.16 -16.68 -8.88
N VAL A 150 -6.26 -15.34 -8.78
CA VAL A 150 -5.27 -14.45 -8.14
C VAL A 150 -6.01 -13.65 -7.07
N PRO A 151 -5.42 -13.50 -5.84
CA PRO A 151 -6.02 -12.70 -4.79
C PRO A 151 -6.31 -11.26 -5.22
N LEU A 152 -7.47 -10.72 -4.80
CA LEU A 152 -7.87 -9.35 -5.04
C LEU A 152 -7.63 -8.48 -3.82
N CYS A 153 -7.13 -7.27 -4.05
CA CYS A 153 -6.87 -6.26 -3.05
C CYS A 153 -7.76 -5.03 -3.26
N ALA A 154 -8.47 -4.60 -2.23
CA ALA A 154 -9.18 -3.32 -2.22
C ALA A 154 -8.22 -2.20 -1.88
N ASP A 155 -8.19 -1.12 -2.69
CA ASP A 155 -7.50 0.13 -2.40
C ASP A 155 -8.48 1.30 -2.31
N GLU A 156 -9.00 1.79 -3.41
CA GLU A 156 -9.95 2.91 -3.43
C GLU A 156 -11.26 2.56 -2.70
N SER A 157 -11.60 1.29 -2.59
CA SER A 157 -12.81 0.82 -1.88
C SER A 157 -12.64 0.72 -0.36
N VAL A 158 -11.42 0.80 0.19
CA VAL A 158 -11.17 0.74 1.64
C VAL A 158 -10.62 2.06 2.17
N HIS A 159 -11.27 2.64 3.17
CA HIS A 159 -10.84 3.90 3.80
C HIS A 159 -10.60 3.75 5.30
N ASP A 160 -11.54 3.12 6.01
CA ASP A 160 -11.55 2.96 7.45
C ASP A 160 -12.23 1.63 7.85
N ARG A 161 -12.35 1.38 9.14
CA ARG A 161 -13.00 0.16 9.67
C ARG A 161 -14.45 0.00 9.21
N ALA A 162 -15.18 1.10 9.00
CA ALA A 162 -16.59 1.05 8.60
C ALA A 162 -16.76 0.51 7.18
N THR A 163 -15.74 0.61 6.34
CA THR A 163 -15.79 0.14 4.95
C THR A 163 -15.59 -1.36 4.81
N LEU A 164 -14.99 -2.06 5.78
CA LEU A 164 -14.62 -3.46 5.68
C LEU A 164 -15.81 -4.40 5.42
N GLY A 165 -16.95 -4.16 6.05
CA GLY A 165 -18.10 -5.06 5.96
C GLY A 165 -18.62 -5.26 4.54
N ARG A 166 -18.52 -4.24 3.67
CA ARG A 166 -18.96 -4.32 2.27
C ARG A 166 -17.97 -5.04 1.37
N LEU A 167 -16.74 -5.25 1.82
CA LEU A 167 -15.66 -5.87 1.05
C LEU A 167 -15.56 -7.38 1.28
N GLU A 168 -16.24 -7.90 2.32
CA GLU A 168 -16.22 -9.32 2.66
C GLU A 168 -16.73 -10.18 1.51
N GLY A 169 -15.96 -11.20 1.15
CA GLY A 169 -16.27 -12.09 0.04
C GLY A 169 -16.01 -11.53 -1.35
N LEU A 170 -15.63 -10.24 -1.45
CA LEU A 170 -15.27 -9.59 -2.72
C LEU A 170 -13.75 -9.45 -2.87
N TYR A 171 -13.05 -9.19 -1.77
CA TYR A 171 -11.61 -9.01 -1.72
C TYR A 171 -10.97 -9.95 -0.70
N ASP A 172 -9.71 -10.29 -0.92
CA ASP A 172 -8.90 -11.15 -0.06
C ASP A 172 -7.91 -10.33 0.77
N VAL A 173 -7.56 -9.15 0.27
CA VAL A 173 -6.55 -8.24 0.82
C VAL A 173 -7.13 -6.83 0.88
N VAL A 174 -6.72 -6.05 1.87
CA VAL A 174 -7.03 -4.60 1.95
C VAL A 174 -5.73 -3.80 1.98
N ASN A 175 -5.66 -2.76 1.14
CA ASN A 175 -4.52 -1.84 1.10
C ASN A 175 -4.75 -0.67 2.04
N ILE A 176 -4.02 -0.63 3.15
CA ILE A 176 -4.09 0.43 4.15
C ILE A 176 -3.10 1.53 3.77
N LYS A 177 -3.63 2.72 3.49
CA LYS A 177 -2.84 3.93 3.24
C LYS A 177 -3.17 4.96 4.32
N LEU A 178 -2.14 5.55 4.94
CA LEU A 178 -2.32 6.51 6.04
C LEU A 178 -3.13 7.75 5.61
N ASP A 179 -2.97 8.18 4.36
CA ASP A 179 -3.74 9.31 3.83
C ASP A 179 -5.23 9.01 3.69
N LYS A 180 -5.62 7.75 3.49
CA LYS A 180 -7.03 7.34 3.45
C LYS A 180 -7.59 7.21 4.87
N THR A 181 -6.86 6.51 5.75
CA THR A 181 -7.28 6.29 7.14
C THR A 181 -7.24 7.57 7.97
N GLY A 182 -6.47 8.57 7.54
CA GLY A 182 -6.27 9.80 8.30
C GLY A 182 -5.33 9.62 9.49
N GLY A 183 -4.27 8.82 9.31
CA GLY A 183 -3.16 8.67 10.24
C GLY A 183 -2.94 7.27 10.78
N LEU A 184 -1.86 7.13 11.53
CA LEU A 184 -1.41 5.86 12.10
C LEU A 184 -2.41 5.29 13.11
N THR A 185 -3.08 6.16 13.89
CA THR A 185 -4.04 5.74 14.93
C THR A 185 -5.19 4.90 14.34
N GLU A 186 -5.88 5.41 13.32
CA GLU A 186 -6.96 4.65 12.66
C GLU A 186 -6.39 3.50 11.81
N ALA A 187 -5.22 3.66 11.20
CA ALA A 187 -4.61 2.61 10.40
C ALA A 187 -4.30 1.35 11.23
N LEU A 188 -3.80 1.50 12.45
CA LEU A 188 -3.58 0.37 13.37
C LEU A 188 -4.91 -0.31 13.75
N ALA A 189 -5.95 0.47 14.02
CA ALA A 189 -7.26 -0.06 14.34
C ALA A 189 -7.92 -0.75 13.13
N LEU A 190 -7.79 -0.17 11.93
CA LEU A 190 -8.25 -0.78 10.68
C LEU A 190 -7.54 -2.11 10.42
N ARG A 191 -6.22 -2.15 10.58
CA ARG A 191 -5.44 -3.38 10.42
C ARG A 191 -5.93 -4.48 11.34
N ALA A 192 -6.04 -4.20 12.64
CA ALA A 192 -6.51 -5.19 13.62
C ALA A 192 -7.92 -5.73 13.29
N GLU A 193 -8.83 -4.86 12.87
CA GLU A 193 -10.18 -5.25 12.47
C GLU A 193 -10.20 -6.05 11.16
N ALA A 194 -9.39 -5.68 10.16
CA ALA A 194 -9.27 -6.38 8.89
C ALA A 194 -8.72 -7.82 9.11
N GLU A 195 -7.65 -7.95 9.89
CA GLU A 195 -7.10 -9.27 10.24
C GLU A 195 -8.12 -10.14 10.98
N ARG A 196 -8.89 -9.58 11.93
CA ARG A 196 -9.97 -10.27 12.63
C ARG A 196 -11.08 -10.76 11.69
N ARG A 197 -11.34 -10.06 10.60
CA ARG A 197 -12.31 -10.43 9.56
C ARG A 197 -11.72 -11.39 8.50
N GLY A 198 -10.44 -11.76 8.62
CA GLY A 198 -9.77 -12.69 7.73
C GLY A 198 -9.15 -12.07 6.48
N PHE A 199 -9.08 -10.74 6.38
CA PHE A 199 -8.33 -10.09 5.31
C PHE A 199 -6.82 -10.20 5.54
N SER A 200 -6.09 -10.43 4.47
CA SER A 200 -4.65 -10.16 4.44
C SER A 200 -4.40 -8.65 4.29
N ILE A 201 -3.23 -8.21 4.72
CA ILE A 201 -2.91 -6.77 4.74
C ILE A 201 -1.88 -6.44 3.65
N MET A 202 -2.19 -5.43 2.88
CA MET A 202 -1.23 -4.64 2.12
C MET A 202 -1.09 -3.27 2.78
N VAL A 203 0.12 -2.72 2.81
CA VAL A 203 0.36 -1.35 3.25
C VAL A 203 0.96 -0.58 2.09
N GLY A 204 0.21 0.40 1.62
CA GLY A 204 0.60 1.26 0.50
C GLY A 204 0.77 2.72 0.91
N CYS A 205 1.10 3.53 -0.09
CA CYS A 205 1.30 4.97 0.09
C CYS A 205 0.71 5.76 -1.08
N MET A 206 0.65 7.07 -0.90
CA MET A 206 0.64 8.06 -1.97
C MET A 206 2.08 8.46 -2.28
N VAL A 207 2.36 9.04 -3.44
CA VAL A 207 3.69 9.60 -3.73
C VAL A 207 4.00 10.70 -2.70
N GLY A 208 5.13 10.55 -2.01
CA GLY A 208 5.52 11.45 -0.93
C GLY A 208 6.93 11.19 -0.44
N THR A 209 7.43 12.07 0.43
CA THR A 209 8.77 11.97 1.01
C THR A 209 8.86 10.85 2.06
N SER A 210 10.07 10.51 2.45
CA SER A 210 10.36 9.57 3.53
C SER A 210 9.59 9.87 4.83
N LEU A 211 9.30 11.13 5.14
CA LEU A 211 8.51 11.49 6.32
C LEU A 211 7.08 10.94 6.25
N ALA A 212 6.47 10.93 5.06
CA ALA A 212 5.13 10.37 4.88
C ALA A 212 5.12 8.84 4.99
N MET A 213 6.24 8.18 4.60
CA MET A 213 6.38 6.72 4.66
C MET A 213 6.76 6.21 6.05
N ALA A 214 7.48 7.00 6.84
CA ALA A 214 8.04 6.57 8.12
C ALA A 214 7.02 5.89 9.07
N PRO A 215 5.83 6.45 9.34
CA PRO A 215 4.82 5.78 10.16
C PRO A 215 4.27 4.51 9.48
N ALA A 216 4.18 4.49 8.15
CA ALA A 216 3.68 3.34 7.40
C ALA A 216 4.62 2.13 7.48
N VAL A 217 5.95 2.33 7.63
CA VAL A 217 6.90 1.24 7.85
C VAL A 217 6.60 0.49 9.15
N LEU A 218 6.15 1.17 10.20
CA LEU A 218 5.72 0.49 11.44
C LEU A 218 4.45 -0.33 11.23
N LEU A 219 3.50 0.22 10.46
CA LEU A 219 2.27 -0.47 10.12
C LEU A 219 2.53 -1.69 9.21
N ALA A 220 3.57 -1.65 8.37
CA ALA A 220 3.88 -2.66 7.36
C ALA A 220 4.52 -3.94 7.92
N GLN A 221 4.91 -3.96 9.21
CA GLN A 221 5.54 -5.14 9.80
C GLN A 221 4.62 -6.36 9.74
N GLY A 222 5.05 -7.43 9.04
CA GLY A 222 4.26 -8.64 8.84
C GLY A 222 3.10 -8.53 7.84
N ALA A 223 2.97 -7.44 7.09
CA ALA A 223 2.01 -7.33 5.99
C ALA A 223 2.36 -8.30 4.85
N ALA A 224 1.36 -8.81 4.13
CA ALA A 224 1.55 -9.72 3.01
C ALA A 224 2.18 -9.03 1.79
N VAL A 225 1.91 -7.75 1.63
CA VAL A 225 2.45 -6.89 0.57
C VAL A 225 2.75 -5.51 1.16
N VAL A 226 3.89 -4.94 0.78
CA VAL A 226 4.26 -3.56 1.13
C VAL A 226 4.59 -2.80 -0.15
N ASP A 227 4.08 -1.58 -0.26
CA ASP A 227 4.22 -0.69 -1.40
C ASP A 227 4.49 0.73 -0.88
N LEU A 228 5.73 0.95 -0.42
CA LEU A 228 6.22 2.18 0.19
C LEU A 228 7.39 2.77 -0.60
N ASP A 229 7.29 2.75 -1.91
CA ASP A 229 8.31 3.22 -2.85
C ASP A 229 8.20 4.72 -3.19
N GLY A 230 7.23 5.42 -2.61
CA GLY A 230 6.99 6.84 -2.91
C GLY A 230 8.25 7.70 -2.94
N PRO A 231 9.18 7.60 -1.96
CA PRO A 231 10.43 8.37 -1.98
C PRO A 231 11.36 8.05 -3.15
N LEU A 232 11.35 6.80 -3.63
CA LEU A 232 12.19 6.37 -4.77
C LEU A 232 11.73 6.96 -6.11
N LEU A 233 10.51 7.50 -6.16
CA LEU A 233 9.91 8.11 -7.35
C LEU A 233 10.07 9.63 -7.38
N LEU A 234 10.67 10.23 -6.33
CA LEU A 234 10.88 11.67 -6.23
C LEU A 234 12.23 12.07 -6.81
N ALA A 235 12.29 13.28 -7.36
CA ALA A 235 13.56 13.89 -7.77
C ALA A 235 14.43 14.28 -6.55
N GLU A 236 13.82 14.57 -5.42
CA GLU A 236 14.49 14.97 -4.17
C GLU A 236 13.66 14.54 -2.96
N ASP A 237 14.33 14.00 -1.94
CA ASP A 237 13.72 13.61 -0.68
C ASP A 237 14.21 14.52 0.46
N ARG A 238 13.91 14.17 1.71
CA ARG A 238 14.32 14.90 2.90
C ARG A 238 15.80 14.70 3.20
N ALA A 239 16.39 15.64 3.97
CA ALA A 239 17.81 15.60 4.35
C ALA A 239 18.19 14.34 5.14
N ALA A 240 17.26 13.78 5.94
CA ALA A 240 17.43 12.49 6.62
C ALA A 240 16.33 11.53 6.10
N PRO A 241 16.53 10.87 4.94
CA PRO A 241 15.53 10.00 4.33
C PRO A 241 15.50 8.62 5.00
N LEU A 242 14.48 7.82 4.66
CA LEU A 242 14.48 6.38 4.90
C LEU A 242 15.59 5.71 4.07
N ALA A 243 16.20 4.69 4.63
CA ALA A 243 17.14 3.84 3.90
C ALA A 243 16.38 2.75 3.12
N TYR A 244 16.80 2.55 1.86
CA TYR A 244 16.31 1.48 0.99
C TYR A 244 17.50 0.66 0.50
N ASP A 245 17.44 -0.65 0.64
CA ASP A 245 18.46 -1.58 0.16
C ASP A 245 17.85 -2.94 -0.26
N ALA A 246 18.68 -3.97 -0.40
CA ALA A 246 18.21 -5.30 -0.79
C ALA A 246 17.27 -5.97 0.25
N ALA A 247 17.31 -5.53 1.51
CA ALA A 247 16.39 -6.01 2.55
C ALA A 247 15.03 -5.29 2.50
N GLY A 248 14.94 -4.17 1.76
CA GLY A 248 13.74 -3.36 1.59
C GLY A 248 13.87 -1.96 2.17
N VAL A 249 12.75 -1.40 2.63
CA VAL A 249 12.70 -0.13 3.35
C VAL A 249 12.96 -0.35 4.84
N HIS A 250 13.90 0.41 5.39
CA HIS A 250 14.28 0.34 6.80
C HIS A 250 13.34 1.19 7.68
N PRO A 251 13.17 0.83 8.97
CA PRO A 251 12.48 1.68 9.93
C PRO A 251 13.10 3.07 10.00
N PRO A 252 12.29 4.11 10.31
CA PRO A 252 12.82 5.46 10.44
C PRO A 252 13.78 5.58 11.63
N GLU A 253 14.79 6.45 11.47
CA GLU A 253 15.58 6.94 12.58
C GLU A 253 14.84 8.09 13.29
N PRO A 254 15.07 8.32 14.60
CA PRO A 254 14.38 9.36 15.38
C PRO A 254 14.53 10.78 14.80
N ASP A 255 15.60 11.06 14.07
CA ASP A 255 15.81 12.36 13.41
C ASP A 255 14.81 12.61 12.28
N LEU A 256 14.29 11.55 11.65
CA LEU A 256 13.24 11.66 10.66
C LEU A 256 11.86 11.67 11.34
N TRP A 257 11.56 10.65 12.17
CA TRP A 257 10.26 10.47 12.80
C TRP A 257 10.28 9.31 13.80
N GLY A 258 9.58 9.46 14.93
CA GLY A 258 9.34 8.37 15.91
C GLY A 258 10.32 8.29 17.07
#